data_a0a13e6da0617293fcec588bf8fd6eaf
#
_entry.id   a0a13e6da0617293fcec588bf8fd6eaf
#
_cell.length_a   1.000
_cell.length_b   1.000
_cell.length_c   1.000
_cell.angle_alpha   90.00
_cell.angle_beta   90.00
_cell.angle_gamma   90.00
#
_symmetry.space_group_name_H-M   'P 1'
#
loop_
_entity.id
_entity.type
_entity.pdbx_description
1 polymer ?
#
loop_
_entity_poly.entity_id
_entity_poly.type
_entity_poly.pdbx_seq_one_letter_code
_entity_poly.pdbx_strand_id
1 'polypeptide(L)'
;MSNPSPIDFLYLSESDMIAAGVCDMPACVDTMEEMFALLHAGDYRMAGADSNSHGAIILFPDDSSFPDMPKPTPDRRFMAMPAYLGGSFRTAGVKWYGSNIENRDKGLPRSILMFILNDVDTGAPLALMSANLLSAYRTGAIPGVGARHLARKDSRVVGILGPGVMARTSLSAFMIDCPEIDTVKIKGRGQQNIDAFQDWVRECFPQITQLDTVETDEELVRDSDIVTFCASVATGDPSRYPTVRREWVSPGTFLSMPAPCNVDTGMEAPDIRKVLDFTGMYETLSLIHI
;
A
#
# COMPACT_ATOMS: atom_id res chain seq x y z
N MET A 1 -20.35 15.78 43.00
CA MET A 1 -19.93 15.46 41.61
C MET A 1 -18.43 15.10 41.74
N SER A 2 -18.06 13.86 41.39
CA SER A 2 -16.64 13.46 41.35
C SER A 2 -15.98 14.27 40.24
N ASN A 3 -14.78 14.81 40.50
CA ASN A 3 -13.97 15.40 39.43
C ASN A 3 -13.77 14.35 38.35
N PRO A 4 -13.97 14.67 37.05
CA PRO A 4 -13.68 13.73 35.99
C PRO A 4 -12.20 13.33 36.06
N SER A 5 -11.93 12.05 35.90
CA SER A 5 -10.54 11.58 35.78
C SER A 5 -9.87 12.23 34.56
N PRO A 6 -8.59 12.62 34.66
CA PRO A 6 -7.86 13.11 33.49
C PRO A 6 -7.84 12.04 32.39
N ILE A 7 -7.94 12.48 31.14
CA ILE A 7 -7.80 11.60 29.99
C ILE A 7 -6.35 11.62 29.55
N ASP A 8 -5.67 10.52 29.74
CA ASP A 8 -4.28 10.31 29.30
C ASP A 8 -4.25 9.38 28.10
N PHE A 9 -3.29 9.59 27.19
CA PHE A 9 -3.05 8.72 26.05
C PHE A 9 -1.54 8.65 25.74
N LEU A 10 -1.13 7.59 25.07
CA LEU A 10 0.26 7.39 24.69
C LEU A 10 0.60 8.20 23.43
N TYR A 11 1.79 8.80 23.41
CA TYR A 11 2.43 9.22 22.17
C TYR A 11 3.50 8.19 21.80
N LEU A 12 3.38 7.58 20.60
CA LEU A 12 4.34 6.61 20.11
C LEU A 12 5.07 7.20 18.89
N SER A 13 6.35 7.47 19.08
CA SER A 13 7.27 7.91 18.03
C SER A 13 7.54 6.76 17.03
N GLU A 14 8.25 7.04 15.95
CA GLU A 14 8.63 5.99 14.98
C GLU A 14 9.50 4.91 15.65
N SER A 15 10.43 5.29 16.55
CA SER A 15 11.24 4.33 17.33
C SER A 15 10.39 3.46 18.25
N ASP A 16 9.36 4.03 18.88
CA ASP A 16 8.44 3.25 19.71
C ASP A 16 7.62 2.27 18.88
N MET A 17 7.19 2.68 17.66
CA MET A 17 6.49 1.81 16.73
C MET A 17 7.37 0.66 16.25
N ILE A 18 8.66 0.90 16.00
CA ILE A 18 9.63 -0.16 15.66
C ILE A 18 9.77 -1.13 16.84
N ALA A 19 9.94 -0.63 18.06
CA ALA A 19 10.02 -1.46 19.25
C ALA A 19 8.74 -2.27 19.53
N ALA A 20 7.57 -1.73 19.13
CA ALA A 20 6.28 -2.40 19.20
C ALA A 20 6.06 -3.45 18.10
N GLY A 21 7.00 -3.62 17.16
CA GLY A 21 6.93 -4.67 16.14
C GLY A 21 6.26 -4.25 14.83
N VAL A 22 6.14 -2.95 14.52
CA VAL A 22 5.52 -2.47 13.26
C VAL A 22 6.21 -3.03 11.99
N CYS A 23 7.46 -3.49 12.11
CA CYS A 23 8.26 -4.06 11.03
C CYS A 23 8.16 -5.60 10.93
N ASP A 24 7.35 -6.24 11.75
CA ASP A 24 7.09 -7.69 11.68
C ASP A 24 6.14 -7.98 10.49
N MET A 25 6.72 -8.27 9.32
CA MET A 25 5.95 -8.51 8.10
C MET A 25 5.09 -9.78 8.17
N PRO A 26 5.56 -10.92 8.71
CA PRO A 26 4.68 -12.08 8.95
C PRO A 26 3.44 -11.73 9.76
N ALA A 27 3.59 -11.12 10.92
CA ALA A 27 2.46 -10.69 11.74
C ALA A 27 1.57 -9.67 11.01
N CYS A 28 2.16 -8.80 10.20
CA CYS A 28 1.40 -7.82 9.42
C CYS A 28 0.54 -8.50 8.32
N VAL A 29 1.06 -9.51 7.62
CA VAL A 29 0.31 -10.28 6.61
C VAL A 29 -0.85 -11.03 7.26
N ASP A 30 -0.63 -11.69 8.40
CA ASP A 30 -1.66 -12.40 9.15
C ASP A 30 -2.76 -11.44 9.63
N THR A 31 -2.38 -10.28 10.16
CA THR A 31 -3.31 -9.22 10.58
C THR A 31 -4.15 -8.68 9.41
N MET A 32 -3.53 -8.47 8.25
CA MET A 32 -4.26 -8.01 7.06
C MET A 32 -5.20 -9.07 6.52
N GLU A 33 -4.85 -10.35 6.60
CA GLU A 33 -5.75 -11.46 6.24
C GLU A 33 -6.97 -11.53 7.18
N GLU A 34 -6.76 -11.41 8.50
CA GLU A 34 -7.86 -11.31 9.48
C GLU A 34 -8.76 -10.09 9.19
N MET A 35 -8.17 -8.94 8.88
CA MET A 35 -8.91 -7.74 8.49
C MET A 35 -9.80 -8.00 7.26
N PHE A 36 -9.31 -8.69 6.22
CA PHE A 36 -10.12 -9.05 5.06
C PHE A 36 -11.27 -10.01 5.41
N ALA A 37 -11.05 -10.94 6.33
CA ALA A 37 -12.13 -11.81 6.83
C ALA A 37 -13.23 -11.00 7.54
N LEU A 38 -12.85 -9.99 8.34
CA LEU A 38 -13.80 -9.09 9.00
C LEU A 38 -14.53 -8.19 8.02
N LEU A 39 -13.84 -7.69 6.97
CA LEU A 39 -14.49 -6.96 5.88
C LEU A 39 -15.53 -7.81 5.17
N HIS A 40 -15.22 -9.08 4.87
CA HIS A 40 -16.17 -10.01 4.28
C HIS A 40 -17.38 -10.28 5.20
N ALA A 41 -17.16 -10.40 6.50
CA ALA A 41 -18.21 -10.60 7.50
C ALA A 41 -19.06 -9.33 7.74
N GLY A 42 -18.62 -8.15 7.29
CA GLY A 42 -19.29 -6.88 7.52
C GLY A 42 -19.06 -6.27 8.90
N ASP A 43 -18.12 -6.83 9.69
CA ASP A 43 -17.78 -6.36 11.03
C ASP A 43 -16.73 -5.22 11.00
N TYR A 44 -17.08 -4.18 10.28
CA TYR A 44 -16.31 -2.94 10.17
C TYR A 44 -17.22 -1.75 9.90
N ARG A 45 -16.71 -0.55 10.09
CA ARG A 45 -17.33 0.69 9.60
C ARG A 45 -16.24 1.63 9.11
N MET A 46 -16.52 2.35 8.04
CA MET A 46 -15.66 3.40 7.51
C MET A 46 -16.37 4.75 7.52
N ALA A 47 -15.73 5.78 7.00
CA ALA A 47 -16.30 7.11 6.91
C ALA A 47 -17.55 7.18 6.02
N GLY A 48 -18.28 8.30 6.10
CA GLY A 48 -19.41 8.61 5.25
C GLY A 48 -20.74 8.10 5.76
N ALA A 49 -21.82 8.53 5.11
CA ALA A 49 -23.19 8.20 5.50
C ALA A 49 -23.52 6.71 5.28
N ASP A 50 -22.87 6.08 4.33
CA ASP A 50 -22.96 4.65 4.03
C ASP A 50 -22.03 3.78 4.89
N SER A 51 -21.21 4.42 5.76
CA SER A 51 -20.17 3.77 6.57
C SER A 51 -19.14 2.97 5.75
N ASN A 52 -18.94 3.33 4.50
CA ASN A 52 -18.10 2.64 3.53
C ASN A 52 -17.19 3.57 2.71
N SER A 53 -17.19 4.88 2.98
CA SER A 53 -16.37 5.84 2.27
C SER A 53 -14.90 5.78 2.71
N HIS A 54 -13.99 5.95 1.74
CA HIS A 54 -12.54 5.90 1.97
C HIS A 54 -12.01 6.97 2.93
N GLY A 55 -12.70 8.09 3.10
CA GLY A 55 -12.34 9.17 4.00
C GLY A 55 -12.70 10.55 3.46
N ALA A 56 -12.30 11.58 4.22
CA ALA A 56 -12.47 13.00 3.85
C ALA A 56 -11.13 13.58 3.39
N ILE A 57 -11.16 14.38 2.32
CA ILE A 57 -9.98 14.97 1.70
C ILE A 57 -10.07 16.49 1.67
N ILE A 58 -8.94 17.15 1.94
CA ILE A 58 -8.75 18.58 1.71
C ILE A 58 -7.86 18.74 0.49
N LEU A 59 -8.38 19.38 -0.55
CA LEU A 59 -7.65 19.79 -1.75
C LEU A 59 -7.54 21.31 -1.79
N PHE A 60 -6.57 21.81 -2.54
CA PHE A 60 -6.38 23.25 -2.73
C PHE A 60 -6.81 23.65 -4.15
N PRO A 61 -7.48 24.80 -4.33
CA PRO A 61 -7.92 25.26 -5.64
C PRO A 61 -6.75 25.77 -6.49
N ASP A 62 -6.94 25.73 -7.81
CA ASP A 62 -5.98 26.32 -8.76
C ASP A 62 -5.92 27.82 -8.62
N ASP A 63 -7.09 28.46 -8.43
CA ASP A 63 -7.24 29.90 -8.24
C ASP A 63 -7.80 30.20 -6.86
N SER A 64 -7.19 31.17 -6.19
CA SER A 64 -7.66 31.69 -4.89
C SER A 64 -7.45 33.19 -4.80
N SER A 65 -8.45 33.88 -4.27
CA SER A 65 -8.34 35.29 -3.89
C SER A 65 -7.49 35.52 -2.63
N PHE A 66 -7.15 34.45 -1.92
CA PHE A 66 -6.32 34.51 -0.71
C PHE A 66 -4.85 34.25 -1.09
N PRO A 67 -3.94 35.24 -0.88
CA PRO A 67 -2.56 35.15 -1.37
C PRO A 67 -1.74 34.02 -0.71
N ASP A 68 -2.12 33.64 0.53
CA ASP A 68 -1.42 32.60 1.30
C ASP A 68 -2.05 31.20 1.15
N MET A 69 -3.08 31.07 0.32
CA MET A 69 -3.66 29.76 0.01
C MET A 69 -2.62 28.88 -0.69
N PRO A 70 -2.32 27.69 -0.17
CA PRO A 70 -1.40 26.79 -0.85
C PRO A 70 -1.86 26.47 -2.27
N LYS A 71 -0.92 26.52 -3.22
CA LYS A 71 -1.21 26.13 -4.61
C LYS A 71 -1.35 24.60 -4.72
N PRO A 72 -2.22 24.11 -5.59
CA PRO A 72 -2.31 22.69 -5.86
C PRO A 72 -1.01 22.19 -6.48
N THR A 73 -0.61 20.99 -6.10
CA THR A 73 0.38 20.18 -6.79
C THR A 73 -0.20 18.79 -6.98
N PRO A 74 0.32 17.95 -7.87
CA PRO A 74 -0.28 16.67 -8.20
C PRO A 74 -0.61 15.75 -7.01
N ASP A 75 -0.05 16.02 -5.84
CA ASP A 75 -0.23 15.17 -4.67
C ASP A 75 -0.41 15.97 -3.37
N ARG A 76 -0.57 17.30 -3.45
CA ARG A 76 -0.80 18.12 -2.24
C ARG A 76 -2.22 17.95 -1.74
N ARG A 77 -2.35 17.30 -0.61
CA ARG A 77 -3.63 17.06 0.07
C ARG A 77 -3.45 16.78 1.55
N PHE A 78 -4.53 16.94 2.30
CA PHE A 78 -4.69 16.35 3.61
C PHE A 78 -5.85 15.36 3.58
N MET A 79 -5.76 14.27 4.36
CA MET A 79 -6.80 13.26 4.35
C MET A 79 -7.00 12.64 5.74
N ALA A 80 -8.27 12.53 6.14
CA ALA A 80 -8.72 11.80 7.32
C ALA A 80 -9.41 10.51 6.89
N MET A 81 -8.99 9.38 7.44
CA MET A 81 -9.54 8.06 7.13
C MET A 81 -9.97 7.37 8.43
N PRO A 82 -11.15 7.73 8.97
CA PRO A 82 -11.68 7.07 10.15
C PRO A 82 -12.22 5.70 9.81
N ALA A 83 -12.02 4.75 10.74
CA ALA A 83 -12.58 3.41 10.63
C ALA A 83 -12.78 2.78 12.02
N TYR A 84 -13.69 1.82 12.08
CA TYR A 84 -13.83 0.82 13.13
C TYR A 84 -13.57 -0.56 12.54
N LEU A 85 -12.89 -1.40 13.30
CA LEU A 85 -12.68 -2.82 12.98
C LEU A 85 -13.07 -3.65 14.19
N GLY A 86 -13.92 -4.64 13.95
CA GLY A 86 -14.47 -5.55 14.96
C GLY A 86 -13.57 -6.75 15.25
N GLY A 87 -14.18 -7.90 15.50
CA GLY A 87 -13.49 -9.15 15.80
C GLY A 87 -12.57 -9.05 17.00
N SER A 88 -11.36 -9.61 16.86
CA SER A 88 -10.32 -9.55 17.89
C SER A 88 -9.77 -8.14 18.12
N PHE A 89 -9.88 -7.22 17.16
CA PHE A 89 -9.37 -5.85 17.27
C PHE A 89 -10.27 -4.95 18.09
N ARG A 90 -11.57 -4.93 17.80
CA ARG A 90 -12.59 -4.13 18.48
C ARG A 90 -12.11 -2.74 18.84
N THR A 91 -11.59 -2.00 17.83
CA THR A 91 -11.02 -0.67 17.96
C THR A 91 -11.56 0.28 16.91
N ALA A 92 -11.56 1.58 17.23
CA ALA A 92 -11.78 2.65 16.26
C ALA A 92 -10.55 3.54 16.17
N GLY A 93 -10.42 4.27 15.08
CA GLY A 93 -9.31 5.18 14.92
C GLY A 93 -9.38 5.99 13.65
N VAL A 94 -8.39 6.85 13.47
CA VAL A 94 -8.26 7.66 12.26
C VAL A 94 -6.80 7.75 11.82
N LYS A 95 -6.56 7.45 10.56
CA LYS A 95 -5.32 7.85 9.90
C LYS A 95 -5.48 9.28 9.38
N TRP A 96 -4.62 10.17 9.85
CA TRP A 96 -4.49 11.53 9.34
C TRP A 96 -3.15 11.71 8.65
N TYR A 97 -3.15 12.26 7.42
CA TYR A 97 -1.89 12.52 6.75
C TYR A 97 -1.94 13.73 5.83
N GLY A 98 -0.78 14.40 5.70
CA GLY A 98 -0.48 15.34 4.65
C GLY A 98 0.40 14.71 3.59
N SER A 99 0.16 15.02 2.32
CA SER A 99 0.98 14.57 1.19
C SER A 99 1.36 15.76 0.31
N ASN A 100 2.61 15.79 -0.13
CA ASN A 100 3.12 16.75 -1.11
C ASN A 100 4.38 16.20 -1.76
N ILE A 101 4.40 16.08 -3.07
CA ILE A 101 5.56 15.57 -3.82
C ILE A 101 6.81 16.44 -3.60
N GLU A 102 6.65 17.75 -3.39
CA GLU A 102 7.73 18.72 -3.15
C GLU A 102 8.46 18.52 -1.82
N ASN A 103 7.92 17.69 -0.91
CA ASN A 103 8.61 17.34 0.34
C ASN A 103 9.97 16.68 0.09
N ARG A 104 10.11 15.97 -1.04
CA ARG A 104 11.36 15.31 -1.42
C ARG A 104 12.51 16.31 -1.60
N ASP A 105 12.22 17.49 -2.13
CA ASP A 105 13.20 18.56 -2.33
C ASP A 105 13.68 19.17 -0.99
N LYS A 106 12.92 18.91 0.07
CA LYS A 106 13.20 19.33 1.45
C LYS A 106 13.79 18.20 2.31
N GLY A 107 14.08 17.04 1.71
CA GLY A 107 14.54 15.84 2.44
C GLY A 107 13.48 15.21 3.32
N LEU A 108 12.19 15.51 3.11
CA LEU A 108 11.07 14.97 3.87
C LEU A 108 10.37 13.85 3.07
N PRO A 109 9.71 12.90 3.76
CA PRO A 109 8.83 11.93 3.10
C PRO A 109 7.73 12.64 2.30
N ARG A 110 7.37 12.08 1.14
CA ARG A 110 6.25 12.59 0.31
C ARG A 110 4.96 12.70 1.13
N SER A 111 4.69 11.73 1.99
CA SER A 111 3.54 11.72 2.90
C SER A 111 4.02 11.57 4.33
N ILE A 112 3.41 12.33 5.23
CA ILE A 112 3.70 12.29 6.68
C ILE A 112 2.39 11.92 7.36
N LEU A 113 2.41 10.79 8.07
CA LEU A 113 1.22 10.12 8.56
C LEU A 113 1.23 10.01 10.08
N MET A 114 0.04 10.18 10.65
CA MET A 114 -0.25 9.89 12.05
C MET A 114 -1.48 8.98 12.13
N PHE A 115 -1.57 8.20 13.19
CA PHE A 115 -2.74 7.39 13.50
C PHE A 115 -3.18 7.65 14.94
N ILE A 116 -4.46 7.90 15.15
CA ILE A 116 -5.07 7.96 16.48
C ILE A 116 -5.89 6.70 16.67
N LEU A 117 -5.64 5.99 17.78
CA LEU A 117 -6.39 4.82 18.18
C LEU A 117 -7.30 5.17 19.35
N ASN A 118 -8.55 4.72 19.31
CA ASN A 118 -9.57 5.00 20.32
C ASN A 118 -10.17 3.71 20.89
N ASP A 119 -10.50 3.76 22.16
CA ASP A 119 -11.40 2.81 22.80
C ASP A 119 -12.83 3.01 22.29
N VAL A 120 -13.48 1.94 21.86
CA VAL A 120 -14.80 2.03 21.21
C VAL A 120 -15.97 2.24 22.17
N ASP A 121 -15.81 1.85 23.44
CA ASP A 121 -16.89 1.96 24.41
C ASP A 121 -17.00 3.38 24.99
N THR A 122 -15.84 4.03 25.18
CA THR A 122 -15.76 5.34 25.81
C THR A 122 -15.43 6.46 24.81
N GLY A 123 -14.88 6.15 23.64
CA GLY A 123 -14.35 7.12 22.71
C GLY A 123 -13.01 7.73 23.15
N ALA A 124 -12.46 7.32 24.29
CA ALA A 124 -11.20 7.85 24.80
C ALA A 124 -10.05 7.54 23.82
N PRO A 125 -9.12 8.51 23.57
CA PRO A 125 -7.92 8.20 22.83
C PRO A 125 -7.04 7.26 23.67
N LEU A 126 -6.49 6.23 23.01
CA LEU A 126 -5.54 5.29 23.60
C LEU A 126 -4.11 5.68 23.22
N ALA A 127 -3.90 6.04 21.95
CA ALA A 127 -2.59 6.41 21.45
C ALA A 127 -2.66 7.36 20.25
N LEU A 128 -1.65 8.24 20.14
CA LEU A 128 -1.27 8.96 18.93
C LEU A 128 0.06 8.37 18.43
N MET A 129 0.08 7.81 17.24
CA MET A 129 1.20 7.03 16.71
C MET A 129 1.80 7.66 15.46
N SER A 130 3.13 7.61 15.31
CA SER A 130 3.79 7.78 14.01
C SER A 130 3.36 6.65 13.08
N ALA A 131 2.89 6.99 11.88
CA ALA A 131 2.23 6.02 11.02
C ALA A 131 2.88 5.83 9.64
N ASN A 132 4.06 6.37 9.38
CA ASN A 132 4.75 6.18 8.10
C ASN A 132 5.12 4.71 7.90
N LEU A 133 5.78 4.07 8.86
CA LEU A 133 6.12 2.65 8.81
C LEU A 133 4.87 1.77 8.85
N LEU A 134 3.93 2.07 9.75
CA LEU A 134 2.65 1.36 9.83
C LEU A 134 1.95 1.33 8.45
N SER A 135 1.88 2.48 7.78
CA SER A 135 1.27 2.58 6.45
C SER A 135 2.08 1.82 5.38
N ALA A 136 3.40 1.84 5.45
CA ALA A 136 4.26 1.13 4.50
C ALA A 136 4.09 -0.40 4.63
N TYR A 137 4.18 -0.92 5.83
CA TYR A 137 4.12 -2.36 6.09
C TYR A 137 2.73 -2.93 5.80
N ARG A 138 1.65 -2.29 6.31
CA ARG A 138 0.29 -2.76 6.01
C ARG A 138 -0.04 -2.70 4.51
N THR A 139 0.52 -1.72 3.76
CA THR A 139 0.28 -1.62 2.31
C THR A 139 1.02 -2.71 1.54
N GLY A 140 2.26 -3.04 1.94
CA GLY A 140 3.00 -4.16 1.37
C GLY A 140 2.44 -5.54 1.77
N ALA A 141 1.80 -5.63 2.93
CA ALA A 141 1.17 -6.88 3.38
C ALA A 141 -0.07 -7.27 2.55
N ILE A 142 -0.81 -6.30 1.99
CA ILE A 142 -1.98 -6.59 1.13
C ILE A 142 -1.60 -7.46 -0.07
N PRO A 143 -0.60 -7.10 -0.93
CA PRO A 143 -0.14 -8.00 -1.97
C PRO A 143 0.46 -9.31 -1.42
N GLY A 144 0.97 -9.32 -0.19
CA GLY A 144 1.39 -10.55 0.51
C GLY A 144 0.23 -11.51 0.74
N VAL A 145 -0.90 -11.03 1.25
CA VAL A 145 -2.14 -11.84 1.35
C VAL A 145 -2.57 -12.32 -0.04
N GLY A 146 -2.49 -11.45 -1.06
CA GLY A 146 -2.75 -11.84 -2.45
C GLY A 146 -1.85 -13.00 -2.90
N ALA A 147 -0.55 -12.93 -2.65
CA ALA A 147 0.40 -13.97 -3.01
C ALA A 147 0.15 -15.28 -2.23
N ARG A 148 -0.20 -15.18 -0.96
CA ARG A 148 -0.56 -16.34 -0.10
C ARG A 148 -1.64 -17.20 -0.74
N HIS A 149 -2.65 -16.60 -1.37
CA HIS A 149 -3.81 -17.27 -1.93
C HIS A 149 -3.77 -17.46 -3.44
N LEU A 150 -2.99 -16.68 -4.17
CA LEU A 150 -3.07 -16.61 -5.64
C LEU A 150 -1.75 -16.94 -6.34
N ALA A 151 -0.59 -16.68 -5.71
CA ALA A 151 0.69 -17.03 -6.29
C ALA A 151 0.99 -18.52 -6.16
N ARG A 152 1.78 -19.05 -7.09
CA ARG A 152 2.32 -20.40 -6.98
C ARG A 152 3.37 -20.43 -5.86
N LYS A 153 3.38 -21.49 -5.07
CA LYS A 153 4.30 -21.63 -3.94
C LYS A 153 5.74 -21.89 -4.37
N ASP A 154 5.93 -22.40 -5.58
CA ASP A 154 7.21 -22.63 -6.24
C ASP A 154 7.67 -21.43 -7.09
N SER A 155 7.09 -20.25 -6.88
CA SER A 155 7.49 -18.99 -7.56
C SER A 155 8.93 -18.66 -7.26
N ARG A 156 9.71 -18.36 -8.31
CA ARG A 156 11.14 -18.06 -8.23
C ARG A 156 11.52 -16.67 -8.72
N VAL A 157 10.75 -16.11 -9.66
CA VAL A 157 11.08 -14.85 -10.33
C VAL A 157 10.06 -13.79 -9.98
N VAL A 158 10.51 -12.68 -9.40
CA VAL A 158 9.67 -11.51 -9.09
C VAL A 158 10.06 -10.33 -9.95
N GLY A 159 9.10 -9.77 -10.69
CA GLY A 159 9.22 -8.49 -11.39
C GLY A 159 8.74 -7.33 -10.52
N ILE A 160 9.57 -6.31 -10.32
CA ILE A 160 9.25 -5.14 -9.50
C ILE A 160 9.41 -3.86 -10.30
N LEU A 161 8.30 -3.14 -10.49
CA LEU A 161 8.31 -1.80 -11.07
C LEU A 161 8.24 -0.75 -9.97
N GLY A 162 9.27 0.09 -9.88
CA GLY A 162 9.38 1.16 -8.90
C GLY A 162 10.00 0.73 -7.57
N PRO A 163 11.35 0.65 -7.49
CA PRO A 163 12.09 0.11 -6.35
C PRO A 163 12.11 1.08 -5.15
N GLY A 164 10.95 1.36 -4.58
CA GLY A 164 10.74 2.22 -3.42
C GLY A 164 10.34 1.44 -2.16
N VAL A 165 9.77 2.16 -1.18
CA VAL A 165 9.34 1.57 0.10
C VAL A 165 8.28 0.48 -0.11
N MET A 166 7.30 0.71 -1.01
CA MET A 166 6.26 -0.28 -1.30
C MET A 166 6.84 -1.56 -1.93
N ALA A 167 7.85 -1.42 -2.80
CA ALA A 167 8.55 -2.57 -3.38
C ALA A 167 9.25 -3.42 -2.32
N ARG A 168 9.91 -2.77 -1.34
CA ARG A 168 10.57 -3.45 -0.23
C ARG A 168 9.58 -4.22 0.62
N THR A 169 8.50 -3.58 1.04
CA THR A 169 7.49 -4.22 1.89
C THR A 169 6.71 -5.31 1.14
N SER A 170 6.42 -5.13 -0.16
CA SER A 170 5.77 -6.18 -0.97
C SER A 170 6.68 -7.39 -1.16
N LEU A 171 7.97 -7.18 -1.48
CA LEU A 171 8.93 -8.30 -1.60
C LEU A 171 9.06 -9.04 -0.26
N SER A 172 9.20 -8.31 0.86
CA SER A 172 9.23 -8.93 2.19
C SER A 172 8.00 -9.80 2.45
N ALA A 173 6.82 -9.36 2.02
CA ALA A 173 5.59 -10.11 2.18
C ALA A 173 5.52 -11.34 1.25
N PHE A 174 6.00 -11.24 0.01
CA PHE A 174 6.05 -12.39 -0.91
C PHE A 174 6.98 -13.50 -0.40
N MET A 175 8.11 -13.13 0.19
CA MET A 175 9.08 -14.09 0.73
C MET A 175 8.52 -14.98 1.85
N ILE A 176 7.41 -14.61 2.49
CA ILE A 176 6.77 -15.40 3.55
C ILE A 176 6.15 -16.69 2.97
N ASP A 177 5.40 -16.56 1.89
CA ASP A 177 4.63 -17.64 1.30
C ASP A 177 5.24 -18.22 0.01
N CYS A 178 6.26 -17.55 -0.55
CA CYS A 178 7.02 -17.95 -1.73
C CYS A 178 8.54 -17.91 -1.42
N PRO A 179 9.03 -18.77 -0.52
CA PRO A 179 10.42 -18.71 -0.04
C PRO A 179 11.47 -19.15 -1.09
N GLU A 180 11.03 -19.74 -2.19
CA GLU A 180 11.92 -20.19 -3.28
C GLU A 180 12.28 -19.06 -4.25
N ILE A 181 11.82 -17.83 -4.03
CA ILE A 181 12.19 -16.67 -4.83
C ILE A 181 13.72 -16.46 -4.75
N ASP A 182 14.40 -16.55 -5.89
CA ASP A 182 15.85 -16.41 -6.02
C ASP A 182 16.27 -15.35 -7.04
N THR A 183 15.31 -14.83 -7.80
CA THR A 183 15.53 -13.87 -8.89
C THR A 183 14.57 -12.67 -8.76
N VAL A 184 15.12 -11.45 -8.85
CA VAL A 184 14.31 -10.23 -8.88
C VAL A 184 14.69 -9.39 -10.10
N LYS A 185 13.72 -9.16 -10.97
CA LYS A 185 13.79 -8.18 -12.08
C LYS A 185 13.34 -6.83 -11.59
N ILE A 186 14.11 -5.79 -11.85
CA ILE A 186 13.89 -4.45 -11.32
C ILE A 186 13.80 -3.46 -12.46
N LYS A 187 12.69 -2.72 -12.51
CA LYS A 187 12.51 -1.57 -13.39
C LYS A 187 12.28 -0.31 -12.58
N GLY A 188 13.07 0.74 -12.86
CA GLY A 188 12.98 2.02 -12.15
C GLY A 188 13.52 3.18 -12.99
N ARG A 189 13.21 4.42 -12.59
CA ARG A 189 13.62 5.63 -13.32
C ARG A 189 14.96 6.22 -12.89
N GLY A 190 15.56 5.76 -11.83
CA GLY A 190 16.82 6.33 -11.32
C GLY A 190 17.74 5.24 -10.82
N GLN A 191 18.97 5.22 -11.36
CA GLN A 191 19.96 4.20 -11.04
C GLN A 191 20.23 4.13 -9.53
N GLN A 192 20.36 5.27 -8.87
CA GLN A 192 20.58 5.33 -7.41
C GLN A 192 19.51 4.58 -6.61
N ASN A 193 18.22 4.68 -7.02
CA ASN A 193 17.14 3.96 -6.33
C ASN A 193 17.19 2.45 -6.61
N ILE A 194 17.60 2.07 -7.83
CA ILE A 194 17.78 0.67 -8.22
C ILE A 194 18.91 0.08 -7.39
N ASP A 195 20.06 0.74 -7.33
CA ASP A 195 21.23 0.30 -6.58
C ASP A 195 20.90 0.15 -5.08
N ALA A 196 20.27 1.16 -4.49
CA ALA A 196 19.87 1.13 -3.08
C ALA A 196 18.82 0.04 -2.77
N PHE A 197 18.00 -0.33 -3.75
CA PHE A 197 17.07 -1.46 -3.61
C PHE A 197 17.80 -2.80 -3.72
N GLN A 198 18.72 -2.94 -4.67
CA GLN A 198 19.54 -4.15 -4.84
C GLN A 198 20.39 -4.41 -3.60
N ASP A 199 21.03 -3.38 -3.04
CA ASP A 199 21.84 -3.51 -1.83
C ASP A 199 20.98 -3.96 -0.64
N TRP A 200 19.79 -3.38 -0.48
CA TRP A 200 18.84 -3.81 0.52
C TRP A 200 18.38 -5.27 0.32
N VAL A 201 18.14 -5.70 -0.91
CA VAL A 201 17.79 -7.11 -1.19
C VAL A 201 18.92 -8.04 -0.81
N ARG A 202 20.17 -7.72 -1.15
CA ARG A 202 21.34 -8.53 -0.79
C ARG A 202 21.52 -8.66 0.73
N GLU A 203 21.22 -7.58 1.46
CA GLU A 203 21.30 -7.56 2.92
C GLU A 203 20.19 -8.39 3.58
N CYS A 204 18.95 -8.20 3.14
CA CYS A 204 17.79 -8.80 3.79
C CYS A 204 17.44 -10.21 3.30
N PHE A 205 17.78 -10.54 2.03
CA PHE A 205 17.39 -11.78 1.37
C PHE A 205 18.57 -12.43 0.63
N PRO A 206 19.57 -12.96 1.35
CA PRO A 206 20.77 -13.53 0.72
C PRO A 206 20.50 -14.76 -0.19
N GLN A 207 19.31 -15.36 -0.07
CA GLN A 207 18.86 -16.43 -0.98
C GLN A 207 18.47 -15.89 -2.37
N ILE A 208 18.20 -14.60 -2.53
CA ILE A 208 17.99 -13.96 -3.84
C ILE A 208 19.36 -13.69 -4.45
N THR A 209 19.74 -14.54 -5.39
CA THR A 209 21.09 -14.53 -5.99
C THR A 209 21.17 -13.78 -7.30
N GLN A 210 20.03 -13.55 -7.96
CA GLN A 210 19.97 -12.85 -9.24
C GLN A 210 19.14 -11.57 -9.12
N LEU A 211 19.75 -10.44 -9.49
CA LEU A 211 19.14 -9.10 -9.48
C LEU A 211 19.35 -8.44 -10.84
N ASP A 212 18.33 -8.49 -11.68
CA ASP A 212 18.37 -8.02 -13.06
C ASP A 212 17.72 -6.64 -13.18
N THR A 213 18.41 -5.67 -13.74
CA THR A 213 17.80 -4.40 -14.16
C THR A 213 17.25 -4.55 -15.56
N VAL A 214 15.97 -4.23 -15.76
CA VAL A 214 15.28 -4.33 -17.04
C VAL A 214 14.75 -2.97 -17.50
N GLU A 215 14.66 -2.78 -18.82
CA GLU A 215 14.32 -1.48 -19.41
C GLU A 215 12.84 -1.37 -19.78
N THR A 216 12.20 -2.48 -20.16
CA THR A 216 10.84 -2.48 -20.67
C THR A 216 9.85 -3.15 -19.72
N ASP A 217 8.56 -2.83 -19.85
CA ASP A 217 7.49 -3.52 -19.11
C ASP A 217 7.37 -4.99 -19.55
N GLU A 218 7.68 -5.26 -20.82
CA GLU A 218 7.68 -6.62 -21.36
C GLU A 218 8.74 -7.50 -20.70
N GLU A 219 9.99 -7.03 -20.61
CA GLU A 219 11.08 -7.74 -19.93
C GLU A 219 10.77 -7.98 -18.45
N LEU A 220 10.08 -7.01 -17.82
CA LEU A 220 9.67 -7.15 -16.43
C LEU A 220 8.63 -8.25 -16.23
N VAL A 221 7.66 -8.35 -17.14
CA VAL A 221 6.51 -9.26 -17.01
C VAL A 221 6.82 -10.66 -17.52
N ARG A 222 7.49 -10.78 -18.69
CA ARG A 222 7.80 -12.09 -19.27
C ARG A 222 8.65 -12.94 -18.33
N ASP A 223 8.27 -14.21 -18.23
CA ASP A 223 8.97 -15.21 -17.41
C ASP A 223 9.11 -14.81 -15.92
N SER A 224 8.21 -13.96 -15.44
CA SER A 224 8.07 -13.65 -14.02
C SER A 224 6.88 -14.41 -13.43
N ASP A 225 7.06 -15.00 -12.26
CA ASP A 225 6.01 -15.72 -11.53
C ASP A 225 5.11 -14.75 -10.75
N ILE A 226 5.72 -13.69 -10.23
CA ILE A 226 5.04 -12.60 -9.52
C ILE A 226 5.49 -11.29 -10.15
N VAL A 227 4.55 -10.37 -10.42
CA VAL A 227 4.88 -8.99 -10.84
C VAL A 227 4.14 -7.99 -9.96
N THR A 228 4.84 -6.98 -9.46
CA THR A 228 4.22 -5.92 -8.65
C THR A 228 4.55 -4.52 -9.19
N PHE A 229 3.50 -3.69 -9.32
CA PHE A 229 3.60 -2.35 -9.87
C PHE A 229 3.56 -1.31 -8.74
N CYS A 230 4.74 -0.96 -8.21
CA CYS A 230 4.91 -0.08 -7.05
C CYS A 230 5.31 1.36 -7.40
N ALA A 231 5.40 1.69 -8.69
CA ALA A 231 5.83 3.01 -9.13
C ALA A 231 4.81 4.09 -8.78
N SER A 232 5.27 5.20 -8.20
CA SER A 232 4.46 6.40 -8.09
C SER A 232 4.32 7.05 -9.46
N VAL A 233 3.14 6.96 -10.05
CA VAL A 233 2.76 7.65 -11.28
C VAL A 233 1.74 8.74 -10.95
N ALA A 234 1.78 9.84 -11.72
CA ALA A 234 0.76 10.88 -11.58
C ALA A 234 -0.59 10.29 -12.01
N THR A 235 -1.57 10.32 -11.12
CA THR A 235 -2.94 9.90 -11.43
C THR A 235 -3.56 10.88 -12.42
N GLY A 236 -4.33 10.36 -13.38
CA GLY A 236 -5.06 11.17 -14.36
C GLY A 236 -4.40 11.29 -15.74
N ASP A 237 -3.21 10.69 -15.94
CA ASP A 237 -2.57 10.62 -17.26
C ASP A 237 -2.21 9.16 -17.60
N PRO A 238 -3.14 8.39 -18.21
CA PRO A 238 -2.92 6.99 -18.54
C PRO A 238 -1.75 6.73 -19.50
N SER A 239 -1.34 7.73 -20.30
CA SER A 239 -0.21 7.58 -21.22
C SER A 239 1.13 7.34 -20.50
N ARG A 240 1.19 7.64 -19.21
CA ARG A 240 2.37 7.48 -18.35
C ARG A 240 2.32 6.22 -17.47
N TYR A 241 1.24 5.47 -17.52
CA TYR A 241 1.11 4.25 -16.74
C TYR A 241 1.91 3.12 -17.38
N PRO A 242 2.50 2.23 -16.58
CA PRO A 242 3.06 1.00 -17.10
C PRO A 242 1.97 0.18 -17.79
N THR A 243 2.37 -0.68 -18.71
CA THR A 243 1.43 -1.49 -19.49
C THR A 243 1.70 -2.97 -19.26
N VAL A 244 0.62 -3.76 -19.15
CA VAL A 244 0.66 -5.21 -19.18
C VAL A 244 -0.15 -5.71 -20.38
N ARG A 245 0.46 -6.58 -21.18
CA ARG A 245 -0.23 -7.27 -22.28
C ARG A 245 -0.43 -8.73 -21.94
N ARG A 246 -1.57 -9.28 -22.35
CA ARG A 246 -1.91 -10.69 -22.12
C ARG A 246 -0.83 -11.64 -22.64
N GLU A 247 -0.25 -11.33 -23.78
CA GLU A 247 0.80 -12.15 -24.42
C GLU A 247 2.14 -12.21 -23.67
N TRP A 248 2.34 -11.32 -22.66
CA TRP A 248 3.52 -11.32 -21.81
C TRP A 248 3.35 -12.17 -20.55
N VAL A 249 2.09 -12.48 -20.20
CA VAL A 249 1.73 -13.13 -18.93
C VAL A 249 1.65 -14.63 -19.12
N SER A 250 2.50 -15.36 -18.42
CA SER A 250 2.49 -16.82 -18.40
C SER A 250 1.34 -17.36 -17.54
N PRO A 251 0.82 -18.56 -17.83
CA PRO A 251 -0.14 -19.22 -16.94
C PRO A 251 0.42 -19.38 -15.52
N GLY A 252 -0.36 -18.95 -14.52
CA GLY A 252 0.03 -19.01 -13.11
C GLY A 252 0.82 -17.81 -12.60
N THR A 253 1.09 -16.79 -13.43
CA THR A 253 1.68 -15.52 -12.97
C THR A 253 0.69 -14.78 -12.08
N PHE A 254 1.16 -14.33 -10.92
CA PHE A 254 0.43 -13.43 -10.01
C PHE A 254 0.80 -11.97 -10.29
N LEU A 255 -0.19 -11.16 -10.67
CA LEU A 255 -0.03 -9.72 -10.91
C LEU A 255 -0.60 -8.92 -9.73
N SER A 256 0.24 -8.17 -9.05
CA SER A 256 -0.15 -7.24 -7.98
C SER A 256 -0.09 -5.80 -8.51
N MET A 257 -1.20 -5.07 -8.45
CA MET A 257 -1.34 -3.73 -9.03
C MET A 257 -1.70 -2.69 -7.95
N PRO A 258 -0.83 -2.43 -6.96
CA PRO A 258 -1.09 -1.40 -5.94
C PRO A 258 -0.97 0.04 -6.48
N ALA A 259 -0.50 0.22 -7.71
CA ALA A 259 -0.46 1.49 -8.42
C ALA A 259 -1.15 1.37 -9.78
N PRO A 260 -1.58 2.50 -10.40
CA PRO A 260 -2.20 2.49 -11.71
C PRO A 260 -1.36 1.79 -12.78
N CYS A 261 -2.01 0.95 -13.57
CA CYS A 261 -1.41 0.19 -14.66
C CYS A 261 -2.43 0.09 -15.81
N ASN A 262 -1.96 0.20 -17.04
CA ASN A 262 -2.77 -0.12 -18.23
C ASN A 262 -2.72 -1.63 -18.48
N VAL A 263 -3.87 -2.21 -18.77
CA VAL A 263 -3.97 -3.60 -19.19
C VAL A 263 -4.64 -3.64 -20.57
N ASP A 264 -4.22 -4.55 -21.42
CA ASP A 264 -4.89 -4.74 -22.70
C ASP A 264 -6.20 -5.54 -22.54
N THR A 265 -7.05 -5.51 -23.56
CA THR A 265 -8.36 -6.20 -23.55
C THR A 265 -8.23 -7.72 -23.41
N GLY A 266 -7.07 -8.30 -23.75
CA GLY A 266 -6.79 -9.72 -23.54
C GLY A 266 -6.77 -10.10 -22.05
N MET A 267 -6.53 -9.14 -21.16
CA MET A 267 -6.57 -9.34 -19.72
C MET A 267 -8.00 -9.44 -19.15
N GLU A 268 -9.02 -9.14 -19.94
CA GLU A 268 -10.43 -9.32 -19.58
C GLU A 268 -10.90 -10.77 -19.78
N ALA A 269 -10.10 -11.61 -20.43
CA ALA A 269 -10.45 -12.99 -20.76
C ALA A 269 -10.87 -13.80 -19.52
N PRO A 270 -11.81 -14.78 -19.69
CA PRO A 270 -12.35 -15.56 -18.57
C PRO A 270 -11.32 -16.46 -17.86
N ASP A 271 -10.22 -16.78 -18.52
CA ASP A 271 -9.12 -17.56 -17.96
C ASP A 271 -8.22 -16.75 -17.01
N ILE A 272 -8.42 -15.44 -16.93
CA ILE A 272 -7.73 -14.57 -15.99
C ILE A 272 -8.62 -14.29 -14.77
N ARG A 273 -8.19 -14.79 -13.63
CA ARG A 273 -8.85 -14.49 -12.36
C ARG A 273 -8.54 -13.06 -11.91
N LYS A 274 -9.58 -12.26 -11.75
CA LYS A 274 -9.50 -10.87 -11.29
C LYS A 274 -9.97 -10.82 -9.83
N VAL A 275 -9.20 -10.16 -8.98
CA VAL A 275 -9.49 -10.03 -7.55
C VAL A 275 -9.28 -8.57 -7.15
N LEU A 276 -10.25 -8.00 -6.47
CA LEU A 276 -10.17 -6.69 -5.83
C LEU A 276 -9.95 -6.88 -4.33
N ASP A 277 -9.14 -6.04 -3.73
CA ASP A 277 -8.92 -6.02 -2.28
C ASP A 277 -10.16 -5.56 -1.52
N PHE A 278 -10.90 -4.58 -2.06
CA PHE A 278 -12.13 -4.09 -1.45
C PHE A 278 -13.10 -3.49 -2.48
N THR A 279 -14.13 -4.22 -2.85
CA THR A 279 -15.11 -3.83 -3.87
C THR A 279 -15.82 -2.51 -3.54
N GLY A 280 -16.24 -2.32 -2.28
CA GLY A 280 -16.97 -1.12 -1.84
C GLY A 280 -16.20 0.19 -2.06
N MET A 281 -14.87 0.16 -2.02
CA MET A 281 -14.07 1.34 -2.34
C MET A 281 -14.20 1.73 -3.81
N TYR A 282 -14.21 0.77 -4.71
CA TYR A 282 -14.34 1.01 -6.16
C TYR A 282 -15.75 1.49 -6.51
N GLU A 283 -16.78 0.94 -5.87
CA GLU A 283 -18.17 1.40 -6.01
C GLU A 283 -18.33 2.86 -5.58
N THR A 284 -17.80 3.22 -4.40
CA THR A 284 -17.85 4.59 -3.87
C THR A 284 -17.11 5.60 -4.77
N LEU A 285 -16.00 5.19 -5.39
CA LEU A 285 -15.24 6.04 -6.30
C LEU A 285 -15.83 6.08 -7.71
N SER A 286 -16.95 5.43 -7.97
CA SER A 286 -17.56 5.27 -9.30
C SER A 286 -16.58 4.71 -10.36
N LEU A 287 -15.61 3.91 -9.92
CA LEU A 287 -14.58 3.32 -10.79
C LEU A 287 -15.02 1.96 -11.36
N ILE A 288 -16.17 1.43 -10.92
CA ILE A 288 -16.70 0.19 -11.45
C ILE A 288 -17.77 0.52 -12.49
N HIS A 289 -17.32 0.69 -13.71
CA HIS A 289 -18.11 0.50 -14.93
C HIS A 289 -17.52 -0.72 -15.67
N ILE A 290 -17.51 -1.86 -15.01
CA ILE A 290 -17.12 -3.13 -15.64
C ILE A 290 -18.34 -4.03 -15.73
#